data_d4b6204ea9c8256f9aa001641b1b7610
#
_entry.id   d4b6204ea9c8256f9aa001641b1b7610
#
_cell.length_a   1.000
_cell.length_b   1.000
_cell.length_c   1.000
_cell.angle_alpha   90.00
_cell.angle_beta   90.00
_cell.angle_gamma   90.00
#
_symmetry.space_group_name_H-M   'P 1'
#
loop_
_entity.id
_entity.type
_entity.pdbx_description
1 polymer ?
#
loop_
_entity_poly.entity_id
_entity_poly.type
_entity_poly.pdbx_seq_one_letter_code
_entity_poly.pdbx_strand_id
1 'polypeptide(L)'
;MELSSWLIIAYTLTVLGVIGTVLSENRNPLKASAWILIVGLIPVFGIMVYIVFGQDQKRLNSINRRFYRRLMLKPQRLSLPKHLLKKRQATEEHQRLIELVERNSDSPLLQLQSLDIYAWGADMYEALFADLEQAEEYIHLQAYIFGADDVLDRLTDILLRKAEEGVTIRIIYDHLGSYNVPSSYWKRLRRAGIQVYAFMRVAFPLLSTTVNYRNHRKIVVIDGSIGYVGGMNFAQRYLTGSELGRWRDTHFRITGVAVAGLQSSFLIDWYAVSRKVINVDRYFDPATEPNEYSPSVQFIQGGPISHWRTIEQAIIYMISRASHSICIQTPYFLPTENLNNALITAALAGVKVELMLPLKTDSRLTTFAANSYLTQLLEAGVKIYQYTDGFLHSKLLLVDDQIATIGSANMDFRSLEHNFEISGIIYDSGTAKRLRTLFDQDKISCHRLTYEEWEQRGRMVRFAESFMRLFAPLL
;
A
#
# COMPACT_ATOMS: atom_id res chain seq x y z
N MET A 1 31.52 2.70 46.31
CA MET A 1 30.32 2.20 45.56
C MET A 1 30.74 1.02 44.71
N GLU A 2 30.10 -0.11 44.89
CA GLU A 2 30.37 -1.32 44.12
C GLU A 2 29.98 -1.16 42.64
N LEU A 3 30.60 -1.93 41.75
CA LEU A 3 30.32 -1.94 40.30
C LEU A 3 28.81 -2.15 40.04
N SER A 4 28.13 -2.96 40.85
CA SER A 4 26.70 -3.20 40.85
C SER A 4 25.86 -1.93 41.03
N SER A 5 26.28 -1.02 41.92
CA SER A 5 25.59 0.25 42.19
C SER A 5 25.66 1.17 40.97
N TRP A 6 26.81 1.25 40.30
CA TRP A 6 26.97 2.04 39.09
C TRP A 6 26.11 1.50 37.90
N LEU A 7 26.02 0.18 37.77
CA LEU A 7 25.19 -0.45 36.73
C LEU A 7 23.69 -0.17 36.98
N ILE A 8 23.21 -0.21 38.22
CA ILE A 8 21.85 0.12 38.58
C ILE A 8 21.55 1.59 38.28
N ILE A 9 22.45 2.52 38.66
CA ILE A 9 22.27 3.94 38.38
C ILE A 9 22.21 4.19 36.85
N ALA A 10 23.16 3.65 36.10
CA ALA A 10 23.19 3.79 34.63
C ALA A 10 21.94 3.26 33.99
N TYR A 11 21.46 2.09 34.43
CA TYR A 11 20.21 1.51 33.97
C TYR A 11 19.01 2.41 34.27
N THR A 12 18.88 2.88 35.53
CA THR A 12 17.78 3.75 35.95
C THR A 12 17.76 5.04 35.13
N LEU A 13 18.92 5.67 34.92
CA LEU A 13 19.03 6.87 34.10
C LEU A 13 18.63 6.59 32.63
N THR A 14 18.96 5.41 32.10
CA THR A 14 18.58 5.01 30.73
C THR A 14 17.06 4.84 30.63
N VAL A 15 16.44 4.14 31.60
CA VAL A 15 14.97 3.96 31.67
C VAL A 15 14.27 5.32 31.75
N LEU A 16 14.71 6.20 32.65
CA LEU A 16 14.14 7.55 32.78
C LEU A 16 14.30 8.37 31.50
N GLY A 17 15.46 8.27 30.84
CA GLY A 17 15.69 8.91 29.54
C GLY A 17 14.76 8.41 28.44
N VAL A 18 14.51 7.09 28.38
CA VAL A 18 13.56 6.50 27.42
C VAL A 18 12.14 6.95 27.74
N ILE A 19 11.72 6.92 29.03
CA ILE A 19 10.40 7.40 29.46
C ILE A 19 10.22 8.88 29.11
N GLY A 20 11.22 9.72 29.39
CA GLY A 20 11.21 11.14 29.00
C GLY A 20 11.06 11.34 27.49
N THR A 21 11.71 10.48 26.70
CA THR A 21 11.56 10.48 25.25
C THR A 21 10.14 10.10 24.82
N VAL A 22 9.58 9.03 25.37
CA VAL A 22 8.19 8.57 25.08
C VAL A 22 7.20 9.68 25.38
N LEU A 23 7.35 10.36 26.52
CA LEU A 23 6.46 11.46 26.92
C LEU A 23 6.61 12.70 26.03
N SER A 24 7.85 13.02 25.59
CA SER A 24 8.11 14.19 24.75
C SER A 24 7.60 14.05 23.30
N GLU A 25 7.32 12.84 22.85
CA GLU A 25 6.85 12.59 21.48
C GLU A 25 5.36 12.83 21.27
N ASN A 26 4.60 13.19 22.33
CA ASN A 26 3.17 13.51 22.30
C ASN A 26 2.33 12.47 21.55
N ARG A 27 2.54 11.21 21.85
CA ARG A 27 1.89 10.06 21.22
C ARG A 27 0.47 9.83 21.77
N ASN A 28 -0.24 8.88 21.12
CA ASN A 28 -1.42 8.28 21.70
C ASN A 28 -1.11 7.80 23.14
N PRO A 29 -1.85 8.27 24.18
CA PRO A 29 -1.56 7.96 25.57
C PRO A 29 -1.46 6.47 25.88
N LEU A 30 -2.31 5.64 25.24
CA LEU A 30 -2.29 4.17 25.43
C LEU A 30 -0.99 3.55 24.89
N LYS A 31 -0.52 3.98 23.72
CA LYS A 31 0.77 3.53 23.16
C LYS A 31 1.93 3.99 24.05
N ALA A 32 1.90 5.23 24.54
CA ALA A 32 2.91 5.75 25.45
C ALA A 32 2.95 4.97 26.78
N SER A 33 1.80 4.74 27.40
CA SER A 33 1.69 3.95 28.63
C SER A 33 2.18 2.52 28.47
N ALA A 34 1.84 1.85 27.34
CA ALA A 34 2.32 0.51 27.05
C ALA A 34 3.86 0.46 26.96
N TRP A 35 4.50 1.43 26.27
CA TRP A 35 5.96 1.50 26.17
C TRP A 35 6.61 1.79 27.52
N ILE A 36 6.05 2.68 28.34
CA ILE A 36 6.54 2.97 29.69
C ILE A 36 6.52 1.70 30.55
N LEU A 37 5.42 0.93 30.48
CA LEU A 37 5.30 -0.34 31.20
C LEU A 37 6.30 -1.39 30.71
N ILE A 38 6.44 -1.57 29.40
CA ILE A 38 7.39 -2.54 28.82
C ILE A 38 8.83 -2.21 29.23
N VAL A 39 9.24 -0.95 29.12
CA VAL A 39 10.59 -0.50 29.46
C VAL A 39 10.83 -0.56 30.99
N GLY A 40 9.80 -0.29 31.79
CA GLY A 40 9.91 -0.33 33.25
C GLY A 40 9.92 -1.74 33.85
N LEU A 41 9.11 -2.65 33.29
CA LEU A 41 8.93 -4.00 33.85
C LEU A 41 9.91 -5.04 33.27
N ILE A 42 10.39 -4.87 32.06
CA ILE A 42 11.27 -5.82 31.37
C ILE A 42 12.62 -5.15 31.11
N PRO A 43 13.54 -5.19 32.10
CA PRO A 43 14.85 -4.55 31.99
C PRO A 43 15.62 -5.03 30.74
N VAL A 44 16.42 -4.17 30.17
CA VAL A 44 17.29 -4.41 28.98
C VAL A 44 16.49 -4.84 27.74
N PHE A 45 15.73 -5.93 27.82
CA PHE A 45 14.92 -6.44 26.70
C PHE A 45 13.83 -5.43 26.29
N GLY A 46 13.13 -4.80 27.25
CA GLY A 46 12.14 -3.77 26.97
C GLY A 46 12.74 -2.55 26.28
N ILE A 47 13.96 -2.14 26.67
CA ILE A 47 14.69 -1.07 25.97
C ILE A 47 15.06 -1.48 24.55
N MET A 48 15.54 -2.72 24.34
CA MET A 48 15.89 -3.23 23.01
C MET A 48 14.65 -3.28 22.09
N VAL A 49 13.53 -3.81 22.62
CA VAL A 49 12.25 -3.84 21.87
C VAL A 49 11.76 -2.43 21.57
N TYR A 50 11.89 -1.49 22.53
CA TYR A 50 11.53 -0.08 22.29
C TYR A 50 12.42 0.56 21.20
N ILE A 51 13.72 0.29 21.18
CA ILE A 51 14.62 0.83 20.17
C ILE A 51 14.26 0.33 18.78
N VAL A 52 13.83 -0.94 18.65
CA VAL A 52 13.49 -1.56 17.36
C VAL A 52 12.08 -1.18 16.90
N PHE A 53 11.10 -1.21 17.80
CA PHE A 53 9.67 -1.08 17.45
C PHE A 53 9.01 0.17 18.01
N GLY A 54 9.57 0.76 19.06
CA GLY A 54 9.00 1.86 19.80
C GLY A 54 9.35 3.25 19.28
N GLN A 55 10.34 3.39 18.40
CA GLN A 55 10.77 4.71 17.92
C GLN A 55 9.80 5.30 16.91
N ASP A 56 9.34 6.53 17.17
CA ASP A 56 8.50 7.26 16.23
C ASP A 56 9.31 7.74 15.02
N GLN A 57 8.59 7.95 13.91
CA GLN A 57 9.08 8.37 12.60
C GLN A 57 9.99 9.62 12.65
N LYS A 58 9.76 10.53 13.60
CA LYS A 58 10.61 11.73 13.78
C LYS A 58 12.06 11.42 14.12
N ARG A 59 12.34 10.31 14.81
CA ARG A 59 13.71 9.86 15.12
C ARG A 59 14.35 9.08 13.98
N LEU A 60 13.57 8.31 13.22
CA LEU A 60 14.03 7.68 11.98
C LEU A 60 14.55 8.70 10.97
N ASN A 61 13.99 9.91 10.98
CA ASN A 61 14.49 11.06 10.24
C ASN A 61 15.94 11.43 10.60
N SER A 62 16.47 11.04 11.76
CA SER A 62 17.86 11.32 12.12
C SER A 62 18.85 10.37 11.46
N ILE A 63 18.48 9.08 11.29
CA ILE A 63 19.37 8.04 10.75
C ILE A 63 19.41 8.10 9.22
N ASN A 64 18.29 8.44 8.58
CA ASN A 64 18.18 8.58 7.13
C ASN A 64 17.70 9.98 6.70
N ARG A 65 18.06 11.04 7.47
CA ARG A 65 17.65 12.44 7.22
C ARG A 65 17.73 12.87 5.77
N ARG A 66 18.77 12.44 5.04
CA ARG A 66 18.97 12.83 3.63
C ARG A 66 17.98 12.17 2.69
N PHE A 67 17.58 10.94 2.96
CA PHE A 67 16.59 10.22 2.15
C PHE A 67 15.18 10.78 2.39
N TYR A 68 14.78 10.89 3.66
CA TYR A 68 13.48 11.45 4.03
C TYR A 68 13.33 12.92 3.64
N ARG A 69 14.40 13.72 3.84
CA ARG A 69 14.40 15.13 3.40
C ARG A 69 14.17 15.26 1.89
N ARG A 70 14.66 14.33 1.08
CA ARG A 70 14.43 14.32 -0.38
C ARG A 70 12.98 13.97 -0.73
N LEU A 71 12.40 12.99 -0.04
CA LEU A 71 10.98 12.67 -0.22
C LEU A 71 10.06 13.84 0.21
N MET A 72 10.43 14.56 1.28
CA MET A 72 9.66 15.70 1.78
C MET A 72 9.82 16.98 0.94
N LEU A 73 11.00 17.20 0.38
CA LEU A 73 11.30 18.44 -0.33
C LEU A 73 10.62 18.53 -1.70
N LYS A 74 9.86 17.53 -2.13
CA LYS A 74 9.17 17.49 -3.44
C LYS A 74 9.65 18.67 -4.31
N PRO A 75 10.71 18.52 -5.15
CA PRO A 75 11.15 19.63 -5.98
C PRO A 75 9.93 20.17 -6.73
N GLN A 76 9.71 21.46 -6.74
CA GLN A 76 8.54 22.09 -7.42
C GLN A 76 8.40 21.59 -8.87
N ARG A 77 9.52 21.23 -9.50
CA ARG A 77 9.56 20.64 -10.85
C ARG A 77 8.99 19.22 -10.94
N LEU A 78 8.79 18.51 -9.83
CA LEU A 78 8.14 17.18 -9.80
C LEU A 78 6.64 17.26 -9.53
N SER A 79 6.11 18.48 -9.31
CA SER A 79 4.68 18.72 -9.21
C SER A 79 4.04 18.69 -10.60
N LEU A 80 2.80 18.22 -10.65
CA LEU A 80 2.03 18.18 -11.89
C LEU A 80 1.93 19.57 -12.52
N PRO A 81 2.17 19.70 -13.82
CA PRO A 81 2.01 20.97 -14.53
C PRO A 81 0.58 21.51 -14.40
N LYS A 82 0.45 22.82 -14.19
CA LYS A 82 -0.86 23.46 -13.96
C LYS A 82 -1.84 23.31 -15.13
N HIS A 83 -1.35 23.16 -16.36
CA HIS A 83 -2.21 22.97 -17.54
C HIS A 83 -2.95 21.63 -17.53
N LEU A 84 -2.41 20.60 -16.81
CA LEU A 84 -3.09 19.33 -16.62
C LEU A 84 -4.21 19.38 -15.57
N LEU A 85 -4.23 20.45 -14.75
CA LEU A 85 -5.17 20.66 -13.65
C LEU A 85 -6.39 21.47 -14.11
N LYS A 86 -7.07 21.04 -15.17
CA LYS A 86 -8.34 21.71 -15.56
C LYS A 86 -9.35 21.53 -14.42
N LYS A 87 -9.88 22.65 -13.89
CA LYS A 87 -10.98 22.61 -12.92
C LYS A 87 -12.19 21.94 -13.58
N ARG A 88 -12.59 20.79 -13.07
CA ARG A 88 -13.86 20.16 -13.43
C ARG A 88 -14.82 20.21 -12.26
N GLN A 89 -16.09 20.35 -12.56
CA GLN A 89 -17.15 20.14 -11.60
C GLN A 89 -17.28 18.64 -11.34
N ALA A 90 -16.74 18.20 -10.20
CA ALA A 90 -17.16 16.92 -9.63
C ALA A 90 -18.63 17.05 -9.20
N THR A 91 -19.35 15.93 -9.12
CA THR A 91 -20.67 15.95 -8.48
C THR A 91 -20.52 16.55 -7.08
N GLU A 92 -21.49 17.35 -6.62
CA GLU A 92 -21.46 17.95 -5.26
C GLU A 92 -21.21 16.89 -4.19
N GLU A 93 -21.67 15.68 -4.44
CA GLU A 93 -21.53 14.52 -3.56
C GLU A 93 -20.06 14.15 -3.28
N HIS A 94 -19.17 14.21 -4.25
CA HIS A 94 -17.77 13.84 -4.12
C HIS A 94 -16.82 15.03 -3.88
N GLN A 95 -17.33 16.26 -4.03
CA GLN A 95 -16.51 17.47 -3.94
C GLN A 95 -15.69 17.54 -2.64
N ARG A 96 -16.29 17.22 -1.51
CA ARG A 96 -15.59 17.27 -0.20
C ARG A 96 -14.51 16.21 -0.06
N LEU A 97 -14.69 15.03 -0.65
CA LEU A 97 -13.65 13.98 -0.67
C LEU A 97 -12.49 14.42 -1.56
N ILE A 98 -12.78 14.98 -2.72
CA ILE A 98 -11.76 15.50 -3.64
C ILE A 98 -10.93 16.57 -2.93
N GLU A 99 -11.58 17.55 -2.27
CA GLU A 99 -10.89 18.58 -1.50
C GLU A 99 -10.07 18.03 -0.32
N LEU A 100 -10.59 17.03 0.39
CA LEU A 100 -9.84 16.34 1.45
C LEU A 100 -8.55 15.76 0.90
N VAL A 101 -8.64 15.02 -0.21
CA VAL A 101 -7.51 14.34 -0.84
C VAL A 101 -6.51 15.35 -1.41
N GLU A 102 -6.98 16.43 -2.03
CA GLU A 102 -6.10 17.51 -2.50
C GLU A 102 -5.33 18.17 -1.34
N ARG A 103 -6.01 18.46 -0.23
CA ARG A 103 -5.40 19.14 0.92
C ARG A 103 -4.45 18.27 1.73
N ASN A 104 -4.72 16.97 1.85
CA ASN A 104 -3.93 16.08 2.70
C ASN A 104 -2.79 15.36 1.96
N SER A 105 -2.85 15.24 0.63
CA SER A 105 -1.88 14.46 -0.16
C SER A 105 -1.35 15.16 -1.41
N ASP A 106 -1.77 16.40 -1.69
CA ASP A 106 -1.46 17.13 -2.94
C ASP A 106 -1.82 16.32 -4.21
N SER A 107 -2.89 15.53 -4.15
CA SER A 107 -3.31 14.62 -5.22
C SER A 107 -4.50 15.24 -5.96
N PRO A 108 -4.29 15.89 -7.10
CA PRO A 108 -5.36 16.53 -7.85
C PRO A 108 -6.26 15.51 -8.54
N LEU A 109 -7.48 15.96 -8.89
CA LEU A 109 -8.39 15.20 -9.72
C LEU A 109 -7.89 15.18 -11.16
N LEU A 110 -7.68 14.00 -11.71
CA LEU A 110 -7.17 13.77 -13.07
C LEU A 110 -8.16 12.95 -13.89
N GLN A 111 -8.15 13.15 -15.22
CA GLN A 111 -9.04 12.44 -16.11
C GLN A 111 -8.37 11.23 -16.75
N LEU A 112 -9.13 10.15 -16.81
CA LEU A 112 -8.79 8.94 -17.54
C LEU A 112 -9.31 9.04 -18.98
N GLN A 113 -8.53 8.62 -19.96
CA GLN A 113 -9.03 8.38 -21.31
C GLN A 113 -9.63 6.98 -21.40
N SER A 114 -8.93 5.97 -20.85
CA SER A 114 -9.43 4.63 -20.70
C SER A 114 -9.00 4.01 -19.38
N LEU A 115 -9.75 2.98 -18.95
CA LEU A 115 -9.44 2.18 -17.79
C LEU A 115 -9.82 0.72 -18.03
N ASP A 116 -8.80 -0.15 -18.02
CA ASP A 116 -8.95 -1.60 -18.04
C ASP A 116 -8.73 -2.18 -16.66
N ILE A 117 -9.50 -3.21 -16.31
CA ILE A 117 -9.46 -3.86 -14.99
C ILE A 117 -9.03 -5.31 -15.21
N TYR A 118 -7.93 -5.69 -14.57
CA TYR A 118 -7.43 -7.06 -14.58
C TYR A 118 -7.62 -7.70 -13.22
N ALA A 119 -8.32 -8.82 -13.20
CA ALA A 119 -8.54 -9.63 -12.02
C ALA A 119 -7.51 -10.76 -11.86
N TRP A 120 -6.79 -11.07 -12.92
CA TRP A 120 -5.83 -12.17 -13.00
C TRP A 120 -4.50 -11.70 -13.58
N GLY A 121 -3.41 -12.26 -13.05
CA GLY A 121 -2.07 -11.91 -13.50
C GLY A 121 -1.80 -12.28 -14.95
N ALA A 122 -2.40 -13.37 -15.47
CA ALA A 122 -2.22 -13.78 -16.86
C ALA A 122 -2.62 -12.65 -17.82
N ASP A 123 -3.86 -12.14 -17.67
CA ASP A 123 -4.38 -11.07 -18.56
C ASP A 123 -3.58 -9.77 -18.38
N MET A 124 -3.23 -9.44 -17.12
CA MET A 124 -2.46 -8.23 -16.82
C MET A 124 -1.06 -8.28 -17.43
N TYR A 125 -0.33 -9.40 -17.30
CA TYR A 125 1.03 -9.49 -17.86
C TYR A 125 1.02 -9.53 -19.38
N GLU A 126 0.05 -10.19 -20.02
CA GLU A 126 -0.06 -10.16 -21.49
C GLU A 126 -0.24 -8.72 -21.99
N ALA A 127 -1.16 -7.97 -21.39
CA ALA A 127 -1.35 -6.56 -21.73
C ALA A 127 -0.10 -5.72 -21.44
N LEU A 128 0.51 -5.89 -20.27
CA LEU A 128 1.70 -5.14 -19.88
C LEU A 128 2.89 -5.42 -20.78
N PHE A 129 3.15 -6.68 -21.11
CA PHE A 129 4.26 -7.04 -21.98
C PHE A 129 4.06 -6.53 -23.40
N ALA A 130 2.82 -6.56 -23.91
CA ALA A 130 2.48 -5.97 -25.20
C ALA A 130 2.73 -4.45 -25.23
N ASP A 131 2.32 -3.73 -24.17
CA ASP A 131 2.56 -2.28 -24.07
C ASP A 131 4.07 -1.97 -23.91
N LEU A 132 4.82 -2.79 -23.16
CA LEU A 132 6.28 -2.61 -23.03
C LEU A 132 7.02 -2.80 -24.36
N GLU A 133 6.59 -3.74 -25.21
CA GLU A 133 7.15 -3.94 -26.56
C GLU A 133 6.91 -2.72 -27.47
N GLN A 134 5.84 -1.97 -27.25
CA GLN A 134 5.50 -0.77 -28.03
C GLN A 134 6.15 0.52 -27.49
N ALA A 135 6.89 0.44 -26.37
CA ALA A 135 7.53 1.61 -25.79
C ALA A 135 8.54 2.25 -26.76
N GLU A 136 8.49 3.56 -26.96
CA GLU A 136 9.34 4.30 -27.88
C GLU A 136 10.33 5.23 -27.16
N GLU A 137 9.93 5.85 -26.04
CA GLU A 137 10.75 6.86 -25.36
C GLU A 137 11.30 6.40 -24.02
N TYR A 138 10.39 5.93 -23.13
CA TYR A 138 10.83 5.54 -21.80
C TYR A 138 9.88 4.56 -21.09
N ILE A 139 10.49 3.76 -20.21
CA ILE A 139 9.80 2.83 -19.30
C ILE A 139 10.22 3.12 -17.87
N HIS A 140 9.26 3.40 -17.00
CA HIS A 140 9.46 3.54 -15.57
C HIS A 140 8.74 2.41 -14.82
N LEU A 141 9.50 1.60 -14.07
CA LEU A 141 9.01 0.44 -13.34
C LEU A 141 9.30 0.60 -11.85
N GLN A 142 8.29 0.38 -11.02
CA GLN A 142 8.42 0.34 -9.58
C GLN A 142 7.58 -0.80 -9.01
N ALA A 143 8.19 -1.69 -8.22
CA ALA A 143 7.46 -2.75 -7.53
C ALA A 143 8.11 -3.12 -6.19
N TYR A 144 7.29 -3.69 -5.31
CA TYR A 144 7.75 -4.26 -4.05
C TYR A 144 8.52 -5.56 -4.28
N ILE A 145 7.93 -6.48 -5.07
CA ILE A 145 8.54 -7.78 -5.37
C ILE A 145 8.84 -7.88 -6.86
N PHE A 146 10.11 -8.18 -7.14
CA PHE A 146 10.55 -8.84 -8.35
C PHE A 146 10.93 -10.27 -7.97
N GLY A 147 10.24 -11.28 -8.51
CA GLY A 147 10.53 -12.69 -8.27
C GLY A 147 11.69 -13.15 -9.17
N ALA A 148 12.57 -14.02 -8.67
CA ALA A 148 13.57 -14.68 -9.51
C ALA A 148 12.91 -15.88 -10.21
N ASP A 149 12.10 -15.61 -11.23
CA ASP A 149 11.20 -16.57 -11.90
C ASP A 149 10.96 -16.16 -13.37
N ASP A 150 10.20 -16.98 -14.12
CA ASP A 150 9.96 -16.80 -15.55
C ASP A 150 9.33 -15.46 -15.93
N VAL A 151 8.52 -14.87 -15.03
CA VAL A 151 7.94 -13.53 -15.25
C VAL A 151 9.04 -12.48 -15.32
N LEU A 152 10.02 -12.58 -14.41
CA LEU A 152 11.15 -11.66 -14.40
C LEU A 152 12.06 -11.89 -15.61
N ASP A 153 12.25 -13.14 -16.05
CA ASP A 153 13.04 -13.46 -17.22
C ASP A 153 12.41 -12.89 -18.49
N ARG A 154 11.11 -13.11 -18.73
CA ARG A 154 10.38 -12.51 -19.86
C ARG A 154 10.42 -10.97 -19.83
N LEU A 155 10.18 -10.36 -18.67
CA LEU A 155 10.32 -8.91 -18.48
C LEU A 155 11.73 -8.44 -18.85
N THR A 156 12.75 -9.16 -18.41
CA THR A 156 14.16 -8.82 -18.66
C THR A 156 14.47 -8.80 -20.14
N ASP A 157 14.04 -9.81 -20.87
CA ASP A 157 14.29 -9.90 -22.32
C ASP A 157 13.68 -8.75 -23.08
N ILE A 158 12.46 -8.33 -22.71
CA ILE A 158 11.81 -7.13 -23.27
C ILE A 158 12.63 -5.88 -22.94
N LEU A 159 12.98 -5.69 -21.67
CA LEU A 159 13.71 -4.49 -21.24
C LEU A 159 15.09 -4.38 -21.86
N LEU A 160 15.79 -5.49 -22.08
CA LEU A 160 17.11 -5.47 -22.75
C LEU A 160 16.98 -5.07 -24.22
N ARG A 161 16.01 -5.63 -24.97
CA ARG A 161 15.74 -5.22 -26.35
C ARG A 161 15.38 -3.74 -26.43
N LYS A 162 14.46 -3.26 -25.58
CA LYS A 162 14.06 -1.84 -25.55
C LYS A 162 15.22 -0.91 -25.19
N ALA A 163 16.15 -1.35 -24.34
CA ALA A 163 17.35 -0.58 -24.03
C ALA A 163 18.32 -0.50 -25.25
N GLU A 164 18.45 -1.58 -26.02
CA GLU A 164 19.22 -1.61 -27.29
C GLU A 164 18.59 -0.70 -28.34
N GLU A 165 17.24 -0.59 -28.36
CA GLU A 165 16.50 0.34 -29.23
C GLU A 165 16.62 1.81 -28.78
N GLY A 166 17.26 2.09 -27.65
CA GLY A 166 17.48 3.44 -27.12
C GLY A 166 16.42 3.95 -26.15
N VAL A 167 15.45 3.11 -25.78
CA VAL A 167 14.41 3.46 -24.78
C VAL A 167 15.05 3.68 -23.41
N THR A 168 14.72 4.79 -22.77
CA THR A 168 15.23 5.12 -21.43
C THR A 168 14.52 4.32 -20.35
N ILE A 169 15.18 3.37 -19.67
CA ILE A 169 14.56 2.50 -18.68
C ILE A 169 15.02 2.81 -17.26
N ARG A 170 14.06 2.98 -16.33
CA ARG A 170 14.31 3.24 -14.90
C ARG A 170 13.52 2.30 -14.03
N ILE A 171 14.22 1.63 -13.11
CA ILE A 171 13.62 0.63 -12.20
C ILE A 171 13.89 1.01 -10.75
N ILE A 172 12.83 1.00 -9.94
CA ILE A 172 12.89 1.06 -8.48
C ILE A 172 12.37 -0.26 -7.94
N TYR A 173 13.18 -0.96 -7.15
CA TYR A 173 12.74 -2.16 -6.45
C TYR A 173 12.89 -2.01 -4.94
N ASP A 174 12.00 -2.62 -4.16
CA ASP A 174 12.20 -2.69 -2.71
C ASP A 174 13.28 -3.73 -2.39
N HIS A 175 14.27 -3.32 -1.59
CA HIS A 175 15.43 -4.17 -1.31
C HIS A 175 15.06 -5.46 -0.56
N LEU A 176 14.11 -5.39 0.37
CA LEU A 176 13.69 -6.54 1.16
C LEU A 176 12.65 -7.38 0.40
N GLY A 177 11.69 -6.74 -0.28
CA GLY A 177 10.68 -7.44 -1.07
C GLY A 177 11.26 -8.25 -2.23
N SER A 178 12.41 -7.80 -2.77
CA SER A 178 13.08 -8.45 -3.91
C SER A 178 14.42 -9.12 -3.49
N TYR A 179 14.54 -9.58 -2.24
CA TYR A 179 15.78 -10.14 -1.70
C TYR A 179 16.24 -11.43 -2.41
N ASN A 180 15.30 -12.19 -3.00
CA ASN A 180 15.60 -13.42 -3.74
C ASN A 180 16.28 -13.16 -5.09
N VAL A 181 16.21 -11.93 -5.62
CA VAL A 181 16.85 -11.60 -6.89
C VAL A 181 18.35 -11.34 -6.65
N PRO A 182 19.25 -12.13 -7.25
CA PRO A 182 20.68 -12.02 -6.99
C PRO A 182 21.23 -10.67 -7.46
N SER A 183 22.22 -10.14 -6.74
CA SER A 183 22.82 -8.84 -7.08
C SER A 183 23.46 -8.80 -8.48
N SER A 184 23.87 -9.95 -9.02
CA SER A 184 24.37 -10.12 -10.38
C SER A 184 23.33 -9.77 -11.44
N TYR A 185 22.06 -10.09 -11.20
CA TYR A 185 20.93 -9.73 -12.05
C TYR A 185 20.84 -8.21 -12.22
N TRP A 186 20.77 -7.47 -11.11
CA TRP A 186 20.72 -6.02 -11.15
C TRP A 186 21.97 -5.38 -11.79
N LYS A 187 23.14 -6.02 -11.65
CA LYS A 187 24.37 -5.60 -12.34
C LYS A 187 24.28 -5.82 -13.85
N ARG A 188 23.65 -6.94 -14.31
CA ARG A 188 23.42 -7.21 -15.73
C ARG A 188 22.58 -6.11 -16.38
N LEU A 189 21.46 -5.73 -15.76
CA LEU A 189 20.60 -4.65 -16.25
C LEU A 189 21.35 -3.30 -16.34
N ARG A 190 22.15 -2.98 -15.30
CA ARG A 190 22.94 -1.74 -15.32
C ARG A 190 23.99 -1.72 -16.41
N ARG A 191 24.59 -2.86 -16.75
CA ARG A 191 25.56 -2.96 -17.86
C ARG A 191 24.92 -2.73 -19.23
N ALA A 192 23.64 -3.05 -19.36
CA ALA A 192 22.83 -2.76 -20.54
C ALA A 192 22.29 -1.31 -20.57
N GLY A 193 22.76 -0.42 -19.69
CA GLY A 193 22.34 0.99 -19.66
C GLY A 193 21.07 1.25 -18.86
N ILE A 194 20.39 0.23 -18.34
CA ILE A 194 19.17 0.36 -17.54
C ILE A 194 19.52 0.94 -16.17
N GLN A 195 18.80 1.98 -15.75
CA GLN A 195 19.02 2.64 -14.46
C GLN A 195 18.22 1.94 -13.37
N VAL A 196 18.89 1.26 -12.43
CA VAL A 196 18.25 0.44 -11.40
C VAL A 196 18.67 0.88 -10.01
N TYR A 197 17.71 1.18 -9.14
CA TYR A 197 17.96 1.58 -7.75
C TYR A 197 17.10 0.77 -6.77
N ALA A 198 17.73 0.40 -5.65
CA ALA A 198 17.02 -0.20 -4.52
C ALA A 198 16.40 0.88 -3.63
N PHE A 199 15.13 0.72 -3.29
CA PHE A 199 14.49 1.54 -2.27
C PHE A 199 14.85 1.01 -0.89
N MET A 200 15.29 1.87 0.00
CA MET A 200 15.64 1.58 1.40
C MET A 200 16.46 0.31 1.60
N ARG A 201 17.73 0.34 1.18
CA ARG A 201 18.67 -0.77 1.41
C ARG A 201 18.78 -1.09 2.89
N VAL A 202 18.63 -2.36 3.23
CA VAL A 202 18.81 -2.91 4.57
C VAL A 202 20.10 -3.71 4.58
N ALA A 203 21.11 -3.23 5.31
CA ALA A 203 22.39 -3.94 5.43
C ALA A 203 22.38 -4.97 6.56
N PHE A 204 21.76 -4.65 7.69
CA PHE A 204 21.65 -5.49 8.88
C PHE A 204 20.19 -5.51 9.36
N PRO A 205 19.36 -6.49 8.92
CA PRO A 205 17.92 -6.51 9.24
C PRO A 205 17.61 -6.44 10.73
N LEU A 206 18.36 -7.15 11.57
CA LEU A 206 18.15 -7.22 13.03
C LEU A 206 18.46 -5.90 13.77
N LEU A 207 19.25 -5.02 13.16
CA LEU A 207 19.68 -3.75 13.77
C LEU A 207 19.09 -2.52 13.06
N SER A 208 18.38 -2.74 11.95
CA SER A 208 17.87 -1.66 11.13
C SER A 208 16.42 -1.34 11.45
N THR A 209 16.18 -0.17 12.01
CA THR A 209 14.83 0.38 12.25
C THR A 209 14.05 0.63 10.96
N THR A 210 14.71 0.60 9.79
CA THR A 210 14.09 0.81 8.48
C THR A 210 13.50 -0.46 7.88
N VAL A 211 13.61 -1.63 8.53
CA VAL A 211 13.02 -2.90 8.08
C VAL A 211 11.51 -2.80 7.92
N ASN A 212 10.85 -2.05 8.80
CA ASN A 212 9.40 -1.91 8.82
C ASN A 212 8.85 -0.97 7.72
N TYR A 213 9.68 -0.13 7.12
CA TYR A 213 9.25 0.88 6.15
C TYR A 213 9.60 0.44 4.74
N ARG A 214 8.63 -0.14 4.03
CA ARG A 214 8.83 -0.72 2.70
C ARG A 214 8.12 0.10 1.63
N ASN A 215 8.67 0.10 0.42
CA ASN A 215 7.97 0.63 -0.73
C ASN A 215 7.09 -0.46 -1.32
N HIS A 216 5.79 -0.35 -1.04
CA HIS A 216 4.82 -1.36 -1.47
C HIS A 216 4.05 -0.94 -2.74
N ARG A 217 4.39 0.19 -3.34
CA ARG A 217 3.81 0.68 -4.60
C ARG A 217 4.14 -0.24 -5.76
N LYS A 218 3.19 -0.42 -6.68
CA LYS A 218 3.38 -1.09 -7.96
C LYS A 218 2.94 -0.11 -9.04
N ILE A 219 3.90 0.43 -9.77
CA ILE A 219 3.67 1.46 -10.77
C ILE A 219 4.49 1.10 -12.01
N VAL A 220 3.83 1.13 -13.18
CA VAL A 220 4.51 1.16 -14.46
C VAL A 220 4.02 2.38 -15.22
N VAL A 221 4.93 3.11 -15.84
CA VAL A 221 4.60 4.19 -16.78
C VAL A 221 5.40 3.99 -18.05
N ILE A 222 4.70 4.00 -19.18
CA ILE A 222 5.25 3.82 -20.50
C ILE A 222 4.93 5.08 -21.31
N ASP A 223 5.95 5.78 -21.79
CA ASP A 223 5.90 6.96 -22.62
C ASP A 223 4.94 8.07 -22.15
N GLY A 224 4.67 8.12 -20.83
CA GLY A 224 3.73 9.09 -20.21
C GLY A 224 2.27 8.91 -20.59
N SER A 225 1.95 7.98 -21.48
CA SER A 225 0.62 7.77 -22.05
C SER A 225 -0.10 6.55 -21.48
N ILE A 226 0.64 5.54 -21.02
CA ILE A 226 0.11 4.30 -20.43
C ILE A 226 0.63 4.15 -19.02
N GLY A 227 -0.25 3.81 -18.09
CA GLY A 227 0.08 3.57 -16.70
C GLY A 227 -0.54 2.29 -16.15
N TYR A 228 0.20 1.57 -15.29
CA TYR A 228 -0.30 0.42 -14.54
C TYR A 228 -0.18 0.68 -13.05
N VAL A 229 -1.22 0.33 -12.30
CA VAL A 229 -1.27 0.45 -10.83
C VAL A 229 -2.23 -0.57 -10.22
N GLY A 230 -1.86 -1.17 -9.09
CA GLY A 230 -2.71 -2.14 -8.41
C GLY A 230 -1.99 -2.98 -7.38
N GLY A 231 -2.49 -4.21 -7.12
CA GLY A 231 -1.94 -5.10 -6.11
C GLY A 231 -0.86 -6.05 -6.62
N MET A 232 -0.79 -6.34 -7.93
CA MET A 232 0.08 -7.36 -8.50
C MET A 232 1.56 -6.92 -8.54
N ASN A 233 2.46 -7.81 -8.11
CA ASN A 233 3.92 -7.65 -8.23
C ASN A 233 4.44 -8.40 -9.47
N PHE A 234 5.72 -8.31 -9.77
CA PHE A 234 6.38 -9.08 -10.83
C PHE A 234 6.85 -10.44 -10.29
N ALA A 235 5.94 -11.42 -10.25
CA ALA A 235 6.24 -12.76 -9.73
C ALA A 235 5.32 -13.83 -10.32
N GLN A 236 5.88 -15.01 -10.57
CA GLN A 236 5.23 -16.19 -11.17
C GLN A 236 3.93 -16.60 -10.48
N ARG A 237 3.83 -16.38 -9.16
CA ARG A 237 2.64 -16.73 -8.38
C ARG A 237 1.36 -16.07 -8.86
N TYR A 238 1.43 -14.93 -9.53
CA TYR A 238 0.27 -14.25 -10.12
C TYR A 238 -0.18 -14.93 -11.44
N LEU A 239 0.70 -15.70 -12.10
CA LEU A 239 0.39 -16.49 -13.30
C LEU A 239 -0.12 -17.89 -12.94
N THR A 240 0.71 -18.64 -12.22
CA THR A 240 0.50 -20.08 -11.99
C THR A 240 -0.04 -20.40 -10.60
N GLY A 241 -0.14 -19.38 -9.71
CA GLY A 241 -0.51 -19.60 -8.32
C GLY A 241 0.69 -19.97 -7.44
N SER A 242 0.40 -20.47 -6.25
CA SER A 242 1.34 -20.95 -5.24
C SER A 242 0.72 -22.12 -4.48
N GLU A 243 1.35 -22.58 -3.39
CA GLU A 243 0.75 -23.57 -2.47
C GLU A 243 -0.62 -23.13 -1.90
N LEU A 244 -0.91 -21.82 -1.94
CA LEU A 244 -2.20 -21.26 -1.52
C LEU A 244 -3.27 -21.33 -2.62
N GLY A 245 -2.95 -21.86 -3.82
CA GLY A 245 -3.80 -21.86 -4.99
C GLY A 245 -3.55 -20.67 -5.92
N ARG A 246 -4.54 -20.38 -6.76
CA ARG A 246 -4.49 -19.25 -7.70
C ARG A 246 -4.51 -17.92 -6.95
N TRP A 247 -3.81 -16.92 -7.48
CA TRP A 247 -3.77 -15.57 -6.88
C TRP A 247 -4.77 -14.65 -7.58
N ARG A 248 -5.83 -14.27 -6.87
CA ARG A 248 -6.84 -13.31 -7.29
C ARG A 248 -6.45 -11.92 -6.78
N ASP A 249 -6.05 -11.02 -7.67
CA ASP A 249 -5.71 -9.64 -7.31
C ASP A 249 -6.41 -8.67 -8.28
N THR A 250 -6.33 -7.36 -8.05
CA THR A 250 -6.89 -6.37 -8.95
C THR A 250 -5.81 -5.36 -9.35
N HIS A 251 -5.71 -5.13 -10.67
CA HIS A 251 -4.76 -4.20 -11.26
C HIS A 251 -5.42 -3.38 -12.36
N PHE A 252 -5.01 -2.13 -12.51
CA PHE A 252 -5.51 -1.24 -13.54
C PHE A 252 -4.44 -0.94 -14.58
N ARG A 253 -4.86 -0.91 -15.83
CA ARG A 253 -4.20 -0.22 -16.93
C ARG A 253 -5.00 1.05 -17.23
N ILE A 254 -4.33 2.18 -17.28
CA ILE A 254 -4.94 3.49 -17.53
C ILE A 254 -4.22 4.22 -18.66
N THR A 255 -4.96 5.08 -19.36
CA THR A 255 -4.39 6.00 -20.34
C THR A 255 -4.88 7.42 -20.12
N GLY A 256 -4.23 8.38 -20.77
CA GLY A 256 -4.57 9.79 -20.72
C GLY A 256 -3.90 10.58 -19.58
N VAL A 257 -4.42 11.76 -19.26
CA VAL A 257 -3.84 12.72 -18.31
C VAL A 257 -3.60 12.11 -16.93
N ALA A 258 -4.41 11.14 -16.52
CA ALA A 258 -4.27 10.49 -15.23
C ALA A 258 -2.92 9.75 -15.03
N VAL A 259 -2.27 9.34 -16.12
CA VAL A 259 -0.93 8.71 -16.05
C VAL A 259 0.09 9.64 -15.40
N ALA A 260 -0.07 10.95 -15.55
CA ALA A 260 0.79 11.95 -14.93
C ALA A 260 0.82 11.87 -13.38
N GLY A 261 -0.27 11.40 -12.75
CA GLY A 261 -0.32 11.15 -11.31
C GLY A 261 0.61 10.01 -10.88
N LEU A 262 0.62 8.92 -11.64
CA LEU A 262 1.55 7.79 -11.43
C LEU A 262 2.99 8.20 -11.71
N GLN A 263 3.19 8.95 -12.79
CA GLN A 263 4.49 9.49 -13.18
C GLN A 263 5.08 10.38 -12.08
N SER A 264 4.28 11.29 -11.52
CA SER A 264 4.71 12.16 -10.40
C SER A 264 5.14 11.33 -9.19
N SER A 265 4.35 10.30 -8.82
CA SER A 265 4.68 9.39 -7.73
C SER A 265 6.02 8.67 -7.95
N PHE A 266 6.22 8.12 -9.15
CA PHE A 266 7.47 7.47 -9.53
C PHE A 266 8.67 8.44 -9.46
N LEU A 267 8.53 9.65 -10.00
CA LEU A 267 9.61 10.65 -10.05
C LEU A 267 10.04 11.13 -8.66
N ILE A 268 9.10 11.27 -7.72
CA ILE A 268 9.40 11.59 -6.32
C ILE A 268 10.27 10.49 -5.70
N ASP A 269 9.86 9.22 -5.85
CA ASP A 269 10.60 8.08 -5.33
C ASP A 269 11.96 7.93 -6.05
N TRP A 270 11.99 8.17 -7.36
CA TRP A 270 13.23 8.17 -8.16
C TRP A 270 14.24 9.19 -7.66
N TYR A 271 13.80 10.43 -7.42
CA TYR A 271 14.66 11.47 -6.84
C TYR A 271 15.22 11.05 -5.48
N ALA A 272 14.39 10.45 -4.63
CA ALA A 272 14.81 10.00 -3.32
C ALA A 272 15.93 8.94 -3.38
N VAL A 273 15.86 7.98 -4.31
CA VAL A 273 16.83 6.88 -4.41
C VAL A 273 18.04 7.24 -5.26
N SER A 274 17.88 7.96 -6.38
CA SER A 274 18.94 8.24 -7.35
C SER A 274 19.75 9.49 -7.01
N ARG A 275 19.18 10.45 -6.28
CA ARG A 275 19.72 11.80 -6.02
C ARG A 275 19.83 12.67 -7.29
N LYS A 276 19.24 12.25 -8.39
CA LYS A 276 19.29 12.98 -9.65
C LYS A 276 17.95 13.64 -9.90
N VAL A 277 17.97 14.95 -10.10
CA VAL A 277 16.84 15.67 -10.70
C VAL A 277 16.92 15.44 -12.18
N ILE A 278 15.90 14.80 -12.75
CA ILE A 278 15.78 14.63 -14.20
C ILE A 278 14.93 15.78 -14.75
N ASN A 279 15.17 16.16 -16.00
CA ASN A 279 14.28 17.10 -16.70
C ASN A 279 12.91 16.42 -16.82
N VAL A 280 11.91 17.02 -16.15
CA VAL A 280 10.58 16.39 -15.98
C VAL A 280 9.59 16.83 -17.05
N ASP A 281 9.85 17.93 -17.76
CA ASP A 281 8.90 18.51 -18.69
C ASP A 281 8.44 17.50 -19.76
N ARG A 282 9.37 16.69 -20.29
CA ARG A 282 9.07 15.63 -21.25
C ARG A 282 8.21 14.47 -20.73
N TYR A 283 8.03 14.34 -19.41
CA TYR A 283 7.29 13.22 -18.80
C TYR A 283 5.84 13.57 -18.47
N PHE A 284 5.40 14.79 -18.78
CA PHE A 284 4.08 15.31 -18.47
C PHE A 284 3.34 15.88 -19.68
N ASP A 285 3.71 15.44 -20.87
CA ASP A 285 3.04 15.84 -22.11
C ASP A 285 2.04 14.72 -22.52
N PRO A 286 0.77 14.81 -22.16
CA PRO A 286 -0.21 13.79 -22.52
C PRO A 286 -0.56 13.95 -24.01
N ALA A 287 -0.37 12.88 -24.76
CA ALA A 287 -0.62 12.85 -26.21
C ALA A 287 -2.10 13.06 -26.60
N THR A 288 -3.04 13.03 -25.65
CA THR A 288 -4.49 13.10 -25.94
C THR A 288 -5.28 13.86 -24.89
N GLU A 289 -6.15 14.77 -25.35
CA GLU A 289 -7.12 15.42 -24.49
C GLU A 289 -8.31 14.48 -24.17
N PRO A 290 -8.68 14.33 -22.89
CA PRO A 290 -9.85 13.55 -22.50
C PRO A 290 -11.15 14.21 -22.96
N ASN A 291 -12.18 13.41 -23.22
CA ASN A 291 -13.51 13.94 -23.54
C ASN A 291 -14.28 14.31 -22.25
N GLU A 292 -15.41 14.99 -22.41
CA GLU A 292 -16.20 15.53 -21.30
C GLU A 292 -16.74 14.47 -20.33
N TYR A 293 -16.95 13.25 -20.78
CA TYR A 293 -17.53 12.12 -20.03
C TYR A 293 -16.48 11.15 -19.49
N SER A 294 -15.20 11.47 -19.62
CA SER A 294 -14.12 10.58 -19.16
C SER A 294 -14.13 10.42 -17.63
N PRO A 295 -13.95 9.19 -17.10
CA PRO A 295 -13.83 8.95 -15.68
C PRO A 295 -12.73 9.79 -15.04
N SER A 296 -12.89 10.10 -13.74
CA SER A 296 -11.88 10.86 -12.99
C SER A 296 -11.27 10.00 -11.88
N VAL A 297 -9.99 10.26 -11.59
CA VAL A 297 -9.22 9.56 -10.55
C VAL A 297 -8.35 10.52 -9.76
N GLN A 298 -8.15 10.24 -8.47
CA GLN A 298 -7.08 10.83 -7.66
C GLN A 298 -6.15 9.71 -7.17
N PHE A 299 -4.84 9.89 -7.31
CA PHE A 299 -3.86 8.94 -6.78
C PHE A 299 -3.35 9.40 -5.43
N ILE A 300 -3.87 8.79 -4.36
CA ILE A 300 -3.45 9.08 -2.99
C ILE A 300 -2.18 8.30 -2.68
N GLN A 301 -1.20 9.01 -2.14
CA GLN A 301 0.03 8.42 -1.66
C GLN A 301 0.02 8.38 -0.12
N GLY A 302 0.23 7.20 0.44
CA GLY A 302 0.48 6.99 1.87
C GLY A 302 1.96 6.72 2.14
N GLY A 303 2.40 6.97 3.37
CA GLY A 303 3.75 6.62 3.78
C GLY A 303 4.11 7.15 5.17
N PRO A 304 5.18 6.59 5.75
CA PRO A 304 5.61 6.93 7.12
C PRO A 304 6.05 8.39 7.30
N ILE A 305 6.29 9.09 6.20
CA ILE A 305 6.70 10.50 6.20
C ILE A 305 5.55 11.47 5.94
N SER A 306 4.37 10.96 5.59
CA SER A 306 3.19 11.79 5.37
C SER A 306 2.78 12.46 6.69
N HIS A 307 2.44 13.75 6.63
CA HIS A 307 1.95 14.47 7.82
C HIS A 307 0.63 13.89 8.31
N TRP A 308 -0.21 13.50 7.37
CA TRP A 308 -1.52 12.89 7.59
C TRP A 308 -1.50 11.42 7.17
N ARG A 309 -2.40 10.62 7.72
CA ARG A 309 -2.69 9.26 7.26
C ARG A 309 -3.65 9.34 6.07
N THR A 310 -3.12 9.78 4.94
CA THR A 310 -3.90 10.21 3.78
C THR A 310 -4.86 9.15 3.27
N ILE A 311 -4.37 7.91 3.07
CA ILE A 311 -5.17 6.78 2.59
C ILE A 311 -6.25 6.40 3.61
N GLU A 312 -5.88 6.28 4.90
CA GLU A 312 -6.84 5.95 5.97
C GLU A 312 -7.95 7.00 6.08
N GLN A 313 -7.59 8.29 6.05
CA GLN A 313 -8.56 9.38 6.14
C GLN A 313 -9.55 9.37 4.98
N ALA A 314 -9.08 9.10 3.76
CA ALA A 314 -9.96 8.99 2.60
C ALA A 314 -10.89 7.79 2.70
N ILE A 315 -10.39 6.61 3.10
CA ILE A 315 -11.18 5.38 3.32
C ILE A 315 -12.26 5.63 4.38
N ILE A 316 -11.89 6.19 5.54
CA ILE A 316 -12.83 6.48 6.62
C ILE A 316 -13.90 7.47 6.15
N TYR A 317 -13.51 8.51 5.41
CA TYR A 317 -14.46 9.47 4.86
C TYR A 317 -15.46 8.79 3.90
N MET A 318 -14.99 7.95 2.98
CA MET A 318 -15.85 7.19 2.05
C MET A 318 -16.82 6.28 2.82
N ILE A 319 -16.34 5.53 3.80
CA ILE A 319 -17.17 4.65 4.65
C ILE A 319 -18.23 5.45 5.40
N SER A 320 -17.85 6.59 6.00
CA SER A 320 -18.78 7.43 6.78
C SER A 320 -19.85 8.12 5.93
N ARG A 321 -19.65 8.20 4.62
CA ARG A 321 -20.60 8.79 3.66
C ARG A 321 -21.42 7.75 2.91
N ALA A 322 -21.14 6.46 3.11
CA ALA A 322 -21.90 5.39 2.51
C ALA A 322 -23.38 5.43 2.95
N SER A 323 -24.27 5.31 1.97
CA SER A 323 -25.73 5.33 2.19
C SER A 323 -26.38 3.96 1.99
N HIS A 324 -25.80 3.10 1.14
CA HIS A 324 -26.40 1.83 0.75
C HIS A 324 -25.49 0.63 0.96
N SER A 325 -24.25 0.69 0.46
CA SER A 325 -23.38 -0.49 0.46
C SER A 325 -21.90 -0.17 0.51
N ILE A 326 -21.16 -1.02 1.21
CA ILE A 326 -19.71 -1.03 1.26
C ILE A 326 -19.22 -2.43 0.93
N CYS A 327 -18.34 -2.58 -0.07
CA CYS A 327 -17.69 -3.86 -0.37
C CYS A 327 -16.17 -3.70 -0.25
N ILE A 328 -15.57 -4.61 0.50
CA ILE A 328 -14.12 -4.61 0.75
C ILE A 328 -13.54 -5.96 0.37
N GLN A 329 -12.42 -5.94 -0.38
CA GLN A 329 -11.51 -7.08 -0.55
C GLN A 329 -10.14 -6.69 -0.02
N THR A 330 -9.57 -7.51 0.84
CA THR A 330 -8.19 -7.31 1.34
C THR A 330 -7.57 -8.65 1.75
N PRO A 331 -6.28 -8.91 1.45
CA PRO A 331 -5.61 -10.12 1.91
C PRO A 331 -5.38 -10.14 3.42
N TYR A 332 -5.17 -8.97 4.01
CA TYR A 332 -4.90 -8.79 5.44
C TYR A 332 -5.85 -7.76 6.01
N PHE A 333 -6.57 -8.14 7.04
CA PHE A 333 -7.51 -7.28 7.74
C PHE A 333 -7.07 -7.10 9.20
N LEU A 334 -6.20 -6.13 9.42
CA LEU A 334 -5.71 -5.70 10.73
C LEU A 334 -5.98 -4.19 10.86
N PRO A 335 -7.26 -3.80 10.91
CA PRO A 335 -7.66 -2.41 10.81
C PRO A 335 -7.16 -1.60 12.00
N THR A 336 -6.94 -0.30 11.77
CA THR A 336 -6.83 0.66 12.87
C THR A 336 -8.16 0.73 13.63
N GLU A 337 -8.12 1.20 14.85
CA GLU A 337 -9.33 1.38 15.65
C GLU A 337 -10.37 2.27 14.95
N ASN A 338 -9.89 3.36 14.30
CA ASN A 338 -10.77 4.27 13.57
C ASN A 338 -11.47 3.59 12.40
N LEU A 339 -10.72 2.81 11.62
CA LEU A 339 -11.28 2.09 10.47
C LEU A 339 -12.26 1.01 10.91
N ASN A 340 -11.93 0.24 11.95
CA ASN A 340 -12.82 -0.78 12.51
C ASN A 340 -14.13 -0.16 13.01
N ASN A 341 -14.04 0.92 13.78
CA ASN A 341 -15.21 1.63 14.29
C ASN A 341 -16.06 2.27 13.17
N ALA A 342 -15.44 2.77 12.11
CA ALA A 342 -16.17 3.30 10.95
C ALA A 342 -17.02 2.21 10.28
N LEU A 343 -16.48 1.00 10.09
CA LEU A 343 -17.20 -0.13 9.49
C LEU A 343 -18.35 -0.61 10.40
N ILE A 344 -18.10 -0.74 11.70
CA ILE A 344 -19.13 -1.11 12.70
C ILE A 344 -20.25 -0.07 12.68
N THR A 345 -19.91 1.22 12.72
CA THR A 345 -20.88 2.32 12.71
C THR A 345 -21.73 2.30 11.44
N ALA A 346 -21.13 2.12 10.27
CA ALA A 346 -21.85 2.03 9.00
C ALA A 346 -22.82 0.84 8.98
N ALA A 347 -22.39 -0.34 9.46
CA ALA A 347 -23.23 -1.53 9.52
C ALA A 347 -24.42 -1.34 10.49
N LEU A 348 -24.17 -0.80 11.69
CA LEU A 348 -25.22 -0.49 12.68
C LEU A 348 -26.18 0.60 12.20
N ALA A 349 -25.72 1.52 11.34
CA ALA A 349 -26.58 2.52 10.69
C ALA A 349 -27.41 1.96 9.52
N GLY A 350 -27.31 0.65 9.23
CA GLY A 350 -28.11 -0.02 8.21
C GLY A 350 -27.45 -0.10 6.83
N VAL A 351 -26.20 0.36 6.67
CA VAL A 351 -25.45 0.20 5.43
C VAL A 351 -25.05 -1.27 5.27
N LYS A 352 -25.24 -1.83 4.09
CA LYS A 352 -24.84 -3.21 3.77
C LYS A 352 -23.31 -3.30 3.64
N VAL A 353 -22.63 -3.75 4.68
CA VAL A 353 -21.17 -3.93 4.67
C VAL A 353 -20.82 -5.38 4.35
N GLU A 354 -20.03 -5.58 3.30
CA GLU A 354 -19.53 -6.88 2.84
C GLU A 354 -17.99 -6.88 2.84
N LEU A 355 -17.40 -7.77 3.64
CA LEU A 355 -15.94 -7.93 3.76
C LEU A 355 -15.54 -9.29 3.22
N MET A 356 -14.65 -9.32 2.23
CA MET A 356 -14.12 -10.54 1.64
C MET A 356 -12.62 -10.69 1.97
N LEU A 357 -12.27 -11.83 2.56
CA LEU A 357 -10.94 -12.18 3.02
C LEU A 357 -10.53 -13.53 2.42
N PRO A 358 -9.24 -13.83 2.26
CA PRO A 358 -8.83 -15.19 1.90
C PRO A 358 -9.08 -16.17 3.06
N LEU A 359 -9.56 -17.37 2.74
CA LEU A 359 -9.67 -18.47 3.74
C LEU A 359 -8.30 -18.96 4.19
N LYS A 360 -7.37 -19.09 3.25
CA LYS A 360 -5.98 -19.49 3.51
C LYS A 360 -5.07 -18.28 3.29
N THR A 361 -4.16 -18.02 4.22
CA THR A 361 -3.21 -16.91 4.14
C THR A 361 -1.78 -17.43 4.15
N ASP A 362 -0.85 -16.58 3.71
CA ASP A 362 0.59 -16.85 3.72
C ASP A 362 1.24 -16.62 5.10
N SER A 363 0.48 -16.08 6.07
CA SER A 363 0.95 -15.81 7.43
C SER A 363 -0.06 -16.25 8.49
N ARG A 364 0.25 -17.31 9.22
CA ARG A 364 -0.59 -17.79 10.32
C ARG A 364 -0.76 -16.75 11.44
N LEU A 365 0.30 -16.03 11.76
CA LEU A 365 0.26 -15.00 12.82
C LEU A 365 -0.69 -13.87 12.45
N THR A 366 -0.61 -13.40 11.21
CA THR A 366 -1.51 -12.37 10.68
C THR A 366 -2.97 -12.83 10.67
N THR A 367 -3.22 -14.11 10.34
CA THR A 367 -4.56 -14.71 10.40
C THR A 367 -5.14 -14.70 11.80
N PHE A 368 -4.37 -15.18 12.80
CA PHE A 368 -4.83 -15.18 14.19
C PHE A 368 -5.16 -13.77 14.67
N ALA A 369 -4.30 -12.79 14.38
CA ALA A 369 -4.56 -11.41 14.74
C ALA A 369 -5.80 -10.84 14.02
N ALA A 370 -5.97 -11.10 12.72
CA ALA A 370 -7.13 -10.66 11.92
C ALA A 370 -8.44 -11.24 12.45
N ASN A 371 -8.46 -12.52 12.78
CA ASN A 371 -9.62 -13.22 13.31
C ASN A 371 -10.20 -12.55 14.56
N SER A 372 -9.36 -11.93 15.39
CA SER A 372 -9.80 -11.26 16.61
C SER A 372 -10.73 -10.05 16.37
N TYR A 373 -10.71 -9.48 15.17
CA TYR A 373 -11.58 -8.35 14.81
C TYR A 373 -12.94 -8.81 14.28
N LEU A 374 -13.05 -10.04 13.77
CA LEU A 374 -14.24 -10.50 13.06
C LEU A 374 -15.47 -10.65 13.95
N THR A 375 -15.31 -10.97 15.23
CA THR A 375 -16.44 -11.10 16.18
C THR A 375 -17.27 -9.82 16.23
N GLN A 376 -16.63 -8.68 16.48
CA GLN A 376 -17.32 -7.39 16.57
C GLN A 376 -18.00 -6.97 15.27
N LEU A 377 -17.38 -7.30 14.14
CA LEU A 377 -17.96 -7.02 12.82
C LEU A 377 -19.19 -7.89 12.55
N LEU A 378 -19.14 -9.18 12.88
CA LEU A 378 -20.29 -10.09 12.76
C LEU A 378 -21.44 -9.65 13.65
N GLU A 379 -21.17 -9.28 14.89
CA GLU A 379 -22.15 -8.72 15.84
C GLU A 379 -22.82 -7.45 15.31
N ALA A 380 -22.06 -6.60 14.64
CA ALA A 380 -22.57 -5.39 13.99
C ALA A 380 -23.37 -5.66 12.70
N GLY A 381 -23.42 -6.91 12.22
CA GLY A 381 -24.15 -7.29 11.01
C GLY A 381 -23.33 -7.21 9.71
N VAL A 382 -22.01 -7.02 9.79
CA VAL A 382 -21.12 -7.10 8.62
C VAL A 382 -21.15 -8.52 8.05
N LYS A 383 -21.31 -8.63 6.73
CA LYS A 383 -21.28 -9.92 6.03
C LYS A 383 -19.85 -10.25 5.66
N ILE A 384 -19.31 -11.31 6.24
CA ILE A 384 -17.93 -11.75 6.02
C ILE A 384 -17.93 -12.94 5.08
N TYR A 385 -17.11 -12.87 4.02
CA TYR A 385 -16.91 -13.89 3.00
C TYR A 385 -15.46 -14.34 3.00
N GLN A 386 -15.24 -15.65 3.09
CA GLN A 386 -13.92 -16.27 3.05
C GLN A 386 -13.71 -16.90 1.67
N TYR A 387 -12.84 -16.31 0.87
CA TYR A 387 -12.54 -16.77 -0.49
C TYR A 387 -11.80 -18.11 -0.46
N THR A 388 -12.33 -19.11 -1.16
CA THR A 388 -11.88 -20.52 -1.09
C THR A 388 -11.10 -20.99 -2.31
N ASP A 389 -11.25 -20.32 -3.47
CA ASP A 389 -10.62 -20.71 -4.75
C ASP A 389 -9.20 -20.15 -4.91
N GLY A 390 -8.38 -20.23 -3.85
CA GLY A 390 -7.01 -19.75 -3.85
C GLY A 390 -6.73 -18.61 -2.88
N PHE A 391 -5.81 -17.72 -3.23
CA PHE A 391 -5.40 -16.59 -2.40
C PHE A 391 -5.95 -15.27 -2.91
N LEU A 392 -6.90 -14.69 -2.19
CA LEU A 392 -7.41 -13.36 -2.48
C LEU A 392 -6.40 -12.31 -2.02
N HIS A 393 -5.80 -11.60 -2.98
CA HIS A 393 -4.82 -10.55 -2.71
C HIS A 393 -5.27 -9.17 -3.17
N SER A 394 -6.53 -9.01 -3.63
CA SER A 394 -7.12 -7.73 -4.05
C SER A 394 -7.22 -6.73 -2.90
N LYS A 395 -7.07 -5.44 -3.19
CA LYS A 395 -7.23 -4.32 -2.28
C LYS A 395 -8.28 -3.36 -2.85
N LEU A 396 -9.52 -3.72 -2.65
CA LEU A 396 -10.69 -3.02 -3.16
C LEU A 396 -11.51 -2.44 -2.01
N LEU A 397 -11.90 -1.19 -2.13
CA LEU A 397 -13.04 -0.61 -1.42
C LEU A 397 -14.00 -0.05 -2.47
N LEU A 398 -15.25 -0.43 -2.38
CA LEU A 398 -16.33 0.05 -3.23
C LEU A 398 -17.45 0.58 -2.35
N VAL A 399 -17.93 1.79 -2.63
CA VAL A 399 -19.00 2.45 -1.88
C VAL A 399 -20.13 2.86 -2.83
N ASP A 400 -21.33 2.39 -2.51
CA ASP A 400 -22.60 2.72 -3.16
C ASP A 400 -22.64 2.51 -4.67
N ASP A 401 -21.76 1.64 -5.20
CA ASP A 401 -21.55 1.40 -6.63
C ASP A 401 -21.26 2.68 -7.43
N GLN A 402 -20.72 3.70 -6.77
CA GLN A 402 -20.42 5.01 -7.36
C GLN A 402 -18.93 5.35 -7.33
N ILE A 403 -18.26 4.97 -6.26
CA ILE A 403 -16.85 5.30 -6.02
C ILE A 403 -16.09 4.07 -5.58
N ALA A 404 -14.88 3.90 -6.09
CA ALA A 404 -14.02 2.78 -5.75
C ALA A 404 -12.59 3.21 -5.45
N THR A 405 -11.88 2.45 -4.59
CA THR A 405 -10.43 2.53 -4.47
C THR A 405 -9.78 1.22 -4.87
N ILE A 406 -8.71 1.32 -5.65
CA ILE A 406 -7.82 0.19 -5.93
C ILE A 406 -6.39 0.69 -5.89
N GLY A 407 -5.51 -0.15 -5.33
CA GLY A 407 -4.10 0.20 -5.25
C GLY A 407 -3.27 -0.87 -4.57
N SER A 408 -2.24 -0.43 -3.88
CA SER A 408 -1.32 -1.32 -3.17
C SER A 408 -1.65 -1.48 -1.68
N ALA A 409 -2.47 -0.60 -1.09
CA ALA A 409 -2.73 -0.53 0.34
C ALA A 409 -3.75 -1.58 0.81
N ASN A 410 -3.34 -2.45 1.75
CA ASN A 410 -4.24 -3.35 2.47
C ASN A 410 -5.00 -2.59 3.57
N MET A 411 -6.03 -3.23 4.14
CA MET A 411 -6.74 -2.74 5.32
C MET A 411 -6.01 -3.17 6.62
N ASP A 412 -4.72 -2.82 6.71
CA ASP A 412 -3.87 -3.17 7.85
C ASP A 412 -3.02 -1.98 8.34
N PHE A 413 -2.55 -2.06 9.60
CA PHE A 413 -1.69 -1.03 10.19
C PHE A 413 -0.47 -0.75 9.35
N ARG A 414 0.14 -1.80 8.77
CA ARG A 414 1.38 -1.68 8.03
C ARG A 414 1.21 -0.86 6.75
N SER A 415 0.14 -1.10 6.01
CA SER A 415 -0.19 -0.32 4.81
C SER A 415 -0.61 1.11 5.13
N LEU A 416 -1.38 1.30 6.21
CA LEU A 416 -1.94 2.61 6.54
C LEU A 416 -0.97 3.53 7.28
N GLU A 417 0.03 2.97 8.01
CA GLU A 417 0.96 3.75 8.83
C GLU A 417 2.44 3.65 8.42
N HIS A 418 2.91 2.52 7.86
CA HIS A 418 4.33 2.20 7.75
C HIS A 418 4.86 2.07 6.33
N ASN A 419 4.08 1.53 5.41
CA ASN A 419 4.52 1.34 4.03
C ASN A 419 4.33 2.61 3.20
N PHE A 420 5.16 2.77 2.17
CA PHE A 420 4.87 3.68 1.07
C PHE A 420 3.88 2.99 0.14
N GLU A 421 2.66 3.48 0.09
CA GLU A 421 1.54 2.94 -0.67
C GLU A 421 1.03 3.95 -1.69
N ILE A 422 0.27 3.46 -2.68
CA ILE A 422 -0.50 4.26 -3.61
C ILE A 422 -1.86 3.63 -3.84
N SER A 423 -2.91 4.44 -3.83
CA SER A 423 -4.27 4.00 -4.16
C SER A 423 -4.93 5.01 -5.09
N GLY A 424 -5.61 4.54 -6.12
CA GLY A 424 -6.46 5.37 -6.97
C GLY A 424 -7.88 5.40 -6.42
N ILE A 425 -8.45 6.59 -6.21
CA ILE A 425 -9.89 6.77 -5.98
C ILE A 425 -10.52 7.11 -7.32
N ILE A 426 -11.45 6.30 -7.78
CA ILE A 426 -12.12 6.43 -9.06
C ILE A 426 -13.52 6.95 -8.82
N TYR A 427 -13.84 8.09 -9.42
CA TYR A 427 -15.13 8.78 -9.33
C TYR A 427 -15.94 8.48 -10.60
N ASP A 428 -16.35 7.22 -10.75
CA ASP A 428 -17.10 6.76 -11.92
C ASP A 428 -18.00 5.55 -11.60
N SER A 429 -19.29 5.74 -11.72
CA SER A 429 -20.26 4.68 -11.44
C SER A 429 -20.19 3.52 -12.42
N GLY A 430 -19.76 3.74 -13.66
CA GLY A 430 -19.55 2.68 -14.65
C GLY A 430 -18.44 1.73 -14.23
N THR A 431 -17.31 2.27 -13.84
CA THR A 431 -16.17 1.50 -13.29
C THR A 431 -16.55 0.83 -11.97
N ALA A 432 -17.25 1.54 -11.08
CA ALA A 432 -17.70 1.00 -9.80
C ALA A 432 -18.60 -0.22 -9.98
N LYS A 433 -19.54 -0.18 -10.92
CA LYS A 433 -20.42 -1.32 -11.26
C LYS A 433 -19.68 -2.50 -11.88
N ARG A 434 -18.66 -2.25 -12.71
CA ARG A 434 -17.78 -3.32 -13.23
C ARG A 434 -17.04 -4.02 -12.08
N LEU A 435 -16.50 -3.26 -11.11
CA LEU A 435 -15.85 -3.80 -9.92
C LEU A 435 -16.83 -4.53 -9.00
N ARG A 436 -18.08 -4.05 -8.89
CA ARG A 436 -19.14 -4.74 -8.17
C ARG A 436 -19.44 -6.11 -8.80
N THR A 437 -19.52 -6.17 -10.12
CA THR A 437 -19.72 -7.43 -10.83
C THR A 437 -18.58 -8.43 -10.54
N LEU A 438 -17.31 -7.98 -10.54
CA LEU A 438 -16.16 -8.82 -10.18
C LEU A 438 -16.23 -9.27 -8.72
N PHE A 439 -16.61 -8.39 -7.81
CA PHE A 439 -16.79 -8.74 -6.38
C PHE A 439 -17.88 -9.81 -6.20
N ASP A 440 -19.02 -9.68 -6.90
CA ASP A 440 -20.12 -10.65 -6.84
C ASP A 440 -19.76 -11.99 -7.50
N GLN A 441 -18.93 -11.99 -8.54
CA GLN A 441 -18.34 -13.21 -9.12
C GLN A 441 -17.41 -13.91 -8.13
N ASP A 442 -16.47 -13.18 -7.51
CA ASP A 442 -15.58 -13.72 -6.49
C ASP A 442 -16.35 -14.30 -5.29
N LYS A 443 -17.49 -13.70 -4.95
CA LYS A 443 -18.36 -14.13 -3.85
C LYS A 443 -18.97 -15.52 -4.06
N ILE A 444 -19.12 -15.97 -5.32
CA ILE A 444 -19.59 -17.33 -5.65
C ILE A 444 -18.61 -18.39 -5.12
N SER A 445 -17.30 -18.07 -5.11
CA SER A 445 -16.23 -18.93 -4.59
C SER A 445 -15.93 -18.65 -3.12
N CYS A 446 -16.88 -18.14 -2.34
CA CYS A 446 -16.67 -17.83 -0.93
C CYS A 446 -17.54 -18.68 -0.01
N HIS A 447 -16.98 -19.06 1.12
CA HIS A 447 -17.76 -19.45 2.28
C HIS A 447 -18.23 -18.20 3.03
N ARG A 448 -19.53 -18.05 3.24
CA ARG A 448 -20.08 -16.97 4.07
C ARG A 448 -19.99 -17.37 5.53
N LEU A 449 -19.17 -16.63 6.26
CA LEU A 449 -19.00 -16.86 7.70
C LEU A 449 -20.24 -16.34 8.45
N THR A 450 -20.83 -17.18 9.30
CA THR A 450 -21.95 -16.80 10.20
C THR A 450 -21.44 -16.55 11.63
N TYR A 451 -22.23 -15.78 12.40
CA TYR A 451 -21.89 -15.52 13.79
C TYR A 451 -21.93 -16.82 14.63
N GLU A 452 -22.90 -17.68 14.35
CA GLU A 452 -23.10 -18.98 15.03
C GLU A 452 -21.90 -19.91 14.82
N GLU A 453 -21.40 -20.05 13.59
CA GLU A 453 -20.18 -20.82 13.29
C GLU A 453 -18.97 -20.20 14.00
N TRP A 454 -18.90 -18.85 14.00
CA TRP A 454 -17.77 -18.12 14.55
C TRP A 454 -17.69 -18.28 16.08
N GLU A 455 -18.81 -18.34 16.79
CA GLU A 455 -18.86 -18.54 18.23
C GLU A 455 -18.50 -19.98 18.67
N GLN A 456 -18.62 -20.99 17.79
CA GLN A 456 -18.25 -22.37 18.10
C GLN A 456 -16.73 -22.59 18.28
N ARG A 457 -15.89 -21.59 17.98
CA ARG A 457 -14.44 -21.68 18.17
C ARG A 457 -14.08 -21.88 19.64
N GLY A 458 -13.13 -22.80 19.90
CA GLY A 458 -12.67 -23.10 21.26
C GLY A 458 -12.10 -21.87 21.99
N ARG A 459 -12.27 -21.83 23.32
CA ARG A 459 -11.78 -20.73 24.17
C ARG A 459 -10.27 -20.47 24.00
N MET A 460 -9.47 -21.53 23.83
CA MET A 460 -8.01 -21.40 23.63
C MET A 460 -7.67 -20.72 22.30
N VAL A 461 -8.46 -20.99 21.25
CA VAL A 461 -8.27 -20.33 19.94
C VAL A 461 -8.57 -18.84 20.07
N ARG A 462 -9.70 -18.49 20.69
CA ARG A 462 -10.06 -17.08 20.93
C ARG A 462 -9.03 -16.35 21.81
N PHE A 463 -8.47 -17.03 22.82
CA PHE A 463 -7.38 -16.47 23.62
C PHE A 463 -6.13 -16.21 22.76
N ALA A 464 -5.71 -17.18 21.93
CA ALA A 464 -4.57 -17.02 21.04
C ALA A 464 -4.77 -15.89 20.03
N GLU A 465 -5.97 -15.75 19.45
CA GLU A 465 -6.34 -14.65 18.56
C GLU A 465 -6.24 -13.29 19.27
N SER A 466 -6.79 -13.19 20.48
CA SER A 466 -6.74 -11.97 21.30
C SER A 466 -5.31 -11.62 21.71
N PHE A 467 -4.50 -12.63 22.03
CA PHE A 467 -3.08 -12.43 22.33
C PHE A 467 -2.31 -11.94 21.08
N MET A 468 -2.55 -12.54 19.91
CA MET A 468 -1.93 -12.11 18.66
C MET A 468 -2.36 -10.70 18.23
N ARG A 469 -3.56 -10.25 18.59
CA ARG A 469 -4.01 -8.87 18.34
C ARG A 469 -3.08 -7.83 18.95
N LEU A 470 -2.42 -8.12 20.09
CA LEU A 470 -1.46 -7.20 20.71
C LEU A 470 -0.29 -6.87 19.78
N PHE A 471 0.01 -7.78 18.86
CA PHE A 471 1.09 -7.63 17.88
C PHE A 471 0.61 -7.07 16.52
N ALA A 472 -0.70 -6.85 16.34
CA ALA A 472 -1.26 -6.33 15.08
C ALA A 472 -0.54 -5.08 14.53
N PRO A 473 -0.08 -4.10 15.36
CA PRO A 473 0.68 -2.97 14.87
C PRO A 473 2.09 -3.30 14.37
N LEU A 474 2.57 -4.53 14.61
CA LEU A 474 3.91 -5.00 14.21
C LEU A 474 3.84 -5.97 13.02
N LEU A 475 2.66 -6.55 12.76
CA LEU A 475 2.38 -7.50 11.67
C LEU A 475 1.95 -6.75 10.41
#